data_34034414d68d1ce418c3a8325e7b685f
#
_entry.id   34034414d68d1ce418c3a8325e7b685f
#
_cell.length_a   1.000
_cell.length_b   1.000
_cell.length_c   1.000
_cell.angle_alpha   90.00
_cell.angle_beta   90.00
_cell.angle_gamma   90.00
#
_symmetry.space_group_name_H-M   'P 1'
#
loop_
_entity.id
_entity.type
_entity.pdbx_description
1 polymer ?
#
loop_
_entity_poly.entity_id
_entity_poly.type
_entity_poly.pdbx_seq_one_letter_code
_entity_poly.pdbx_strand_id
1 'polypeptide(L)'
;VSKRDYYEVLGLNKSSTPEEIKKAYRKLAKKYHPDVSTEKDAEVKFKEVQEAYDVLSDSQKKAQYDQFGHDAPGAGFGQGGFGGGGFGDFDFNDIFSSFFGGGGQRSQSSRNQPRKGSDIRKVMTISFEESVFGKKEKIKVSVYDECHVCHGSGAESKSDVKTCSQCGGNGTVIMEQQTIFGRTRTQTTCPKCGGTGKEIKNKCSNCQGEGVERVTKTVEVKVPAGIDNNQHIRLAGYGNKGTNGGPNGDLYILIKIKHSDTFVRQGDDIIITYPITFSQAALGAEVKVPTVYGDVMLTVPAGTQSESKFRLKGKGMTNVRTKQKGDQHVIVNVMTPKKLSSEQRKIFEQLSKVEDSPGDTKGFWEKIKSNFTK
;
A
#
# COMPACT_ATOMS: atom_id res chain seq x y z
N VAL A 1 -24.66 33.77 14.96
CA VAL A 1 -25.38 32.73 15.69
C VAL A 1 -24.45 32.23 16.78
N SER A 2 -24.77 32.47 18.06
CA SER A 2 -24.00 31.98 19.21
C SER A 2 -24.00 30.44 19.19
N LYS A 3 -22.82 29.81 19.31
CA LYS A 3 -22.73 28.35 19.45
C LYS A 3 -23.48 27.90 20.70
N ARG A 4 -24.20 26.77 20.60
CA ARG A 4 -24.87 26.15 21.73
C ARG A 4 -23.86 25.60 22.75
N ASP A 5 -24.20 25.61 24.02
CA ASP A 5 -23.37 25.01 25.08
C ASP A 5 -23.15 23.51 24.80
N TYR A 6 -21.91 23.03 24.95
CA TYR A 6 -21.57 21.63 24.64
C TYR A 6 -22.27 20.63 25.57
N TYR A 7 -22.57 21.04 26.81
CA TYR A 7 -23.37 20.20 27.72
C TYR A 7 -24.83 20.11 27.26
N GLU A 8 -25.40 21.22 26.77
CA GLU A 8 -26.75 21.22 26.19
C GLU A 8 -26.82 20.39 24.90
N VAL A 9 -25.80 20.45 24.06
CA VAL A 9 -25.73 19.64 22.82
C VAL A 9 -25.75 18.14 23.15
N LEU A 10 -25.06 17.71 24.21
CA LEU A 10 -25.06 16.32 24.67
C LEU A 10 -26.25 15.96 25.58
N GLY A 11 -27.04 16.95 26.03
CA GLY A 11 -28.14 16.77 26.98
C GLY A 11 -27.65 16.40 28.39
N LEU A 12 -26.55 17.01 28.82
CA LEU A 12 -25.85 16.74 30.07
C LEU A 12 -25.71 18.01 30.94
N ASN A 13 -25.26 17.83 32.18
CA ASN A 13 -24.93 18.91 33.10
C ASN A 13 -23.41 19.02 33.30
N LYS A 14 -22.91 20.19 33.76
CA LYS A 14 -21.47 20.42 34.01
C LYS A 14 -20.86 19.43 35.01
N SER A 15 -21.69 18.84 35.90
CA SER A 15 -21.27 17.82 36.87
C SER A 15 -21.20 16.39 36.30
N SER A 16 -21.50 16.18 35.03
CA SER A 16 -21.55 14.86 34.44
C SER A 16 -20.17 14.19 34.38
N THR A 17 -20.15 12.91 34.63
CA THR A 17 -18.96 12.06 34.63
C THR A 17 -18.49 11.76 33.20
N PRO A 18 -17.20 11.40 33.00
CA PRO A 18 -16.69 11.00 31.67
C PRO A 18 -17.45 9.83 31.07
N GLU A 19 -17.97 8.92 31.88
CA GLU A 19 -18.76 7.77 31.41
C GLU A 19 -20.14 8.21 30.90
N GLU A 20 -20.77 9.17 31.56
CA GLU A 20 -22.04 9.76 31.11
C GLU A 20 -21.88 10.51 29.78
N ILE A 21 -20.81 11.30 29.66
CA ILE A 21 -20.45 12.00 28.43
C ILE A 21 -20.30 11.01 27.27
N LYS A 22 -19.56 9.92 27.47
CA LYS A 22 -19.36 8.87 26.46
C LYS A 22 -20.66 8.15 26.09
N LYS A 23 -21.54 7.92 27.07
CA LYS A 23 -22.84 7.26 26.87
C LYS A 23 -23.78 8.16 26.06
N ALA A 24 -23.85 9.45 26.42
CA ALA A 24 -24.67 10.44 25.71
C ALA A 24 -24.21 10.59 24.25
N TYR A 25 -22.90 10.73 24.02
CA TYR A 25 -22.32 10.79 22.69
C TYR A 25 -22.72 9.58 21.84
N ARG A 26 -22.51 8.35 22.33
CA ARG A 26 -22.87 7.13 21.59
C ARG A 26 -24.35 7.07 21.20
N LYS A 27 -25.22 7.53 22.09
CA LYS A 27 -26.68 7.57 21.83
C LYS A 27 -27.01 8.57 20.72
N LEU A 28 -26.45 9.78 20.78
CA LEU A 28 -26.72 10.86 19.82
C LEU A 28 -26.03 10.61 18.48
N ALA A 29 -24.79 10.09 18.49
CA ALA A 29 -24.06 9.72 17.27
C ALA A 29 -24.80 8.63 16.47
N LYS A 30 -25.41 7.64 17.15
CA LYS A 30 -26.23 6.62 16.50
C LYS A 30 -27.54 7.22 15.96
N LYS A 31 -28.13 8.20 16.66
CA LYS A 31 -29.38 8.84 16.25
C LYS A 31 -29.19 9.74 15.01
N TYR A 32 -28.08 10.47 14.94
CA TYR A 32 -27.80 11.45 13.89
C TYR A 32 -26.80 10.95 12.85
N HIS A 33 -26.51 9.64 12.83
CA HIS A 33 -25.59 9.06 11.84
C HIS A 33 -26.11 9.29 10.42
N PRO A 34 -25.26 9.75 9.46
CA PRO A 34 -25.70 10.10 8.11
C PRO A 34 -26.34 8.93 7.36
N ASP A 35 -25.92 7.68 7.65
CA ASP A 35 -26.47 6.47 7.01
C ASP A 35 -27.79 5.98 7.63
N VAL A 36 -28.18 6.51 8.79
CA VAL A 36 -29.33 5.99 9.56
C VAL A 36 -30.43 7.03 9.74
N SER A 37 -30.07 8.31 9.80
CA SER A 37 -31.00 9.39 10.10
C SER A 37 -31.62 9.99 8.85
N THR A 38 -32.94 10.17 8.87
CA THR A 38 -33.73 10.81 7.81
C THR A 38 -34.02 12.31 8.09
N GLU A 39 -33.53 12.87 9.20
CA GLU A 39 -33.71 14.27 9.55
C GLU A 39 -32.89 15.17 8.62
N LYS A 40 -33.47 16.26 8.13
CA LYS A 40 -32.79 17.23 7.21
C LYS A 40 -31.54 17.86 7.80
N ASP A 41 -31.47 17.97 9.15
CA ASP A 41 -30.36 18.61 9.88
C ASP A 41 -29.45 17.58 10.59
N ALA A 42 -29.54 16.29 10.25
CA ALA A 42 -28.81 15.22 10.91
C ALA A 42 -27.29 15.44 10.86
N GLU A 43 -26.78 15.84 9.70
CA GLU A 43 -25.35 16.07 9.50
C GLU A 43 -24.82 17.25 10.36
N VAL A 44 -25.58 18.33 10.49
CA VAL A 44 -25.22 19.48 11.31
C VAL A 44 -25.23 19.09 12.79
N LYS A 45 -26.29 18.40 13.23
CA LYS A 45 -26.42 17.90 14.62
C LYS A 45 -25.35 16.88 14.96
N PHE A 46 -24.96 16.03 13.99
CA PHE A 46 -23.89 15.05 14.20
C PHE A 46 -22.54 15.76 14.40
N LYS A 47 -22.22 16.78 13.61
CA LYS A 47 -20.99 17.59 13.78
C LYS A 47 -20.97 18.31 15.12
N GLU A 48 -22.09 18.92 15.56
CA GLU A 48 -22.19 19.56 16.88
C GLU A 48 -21.97 18.55 18.02
N VAL A 49 -22.57 17.37 17.94
CA VAL A 49 -22.43 16.29 18.93
C VAL A 49 -20.99 15.78 18.99
N GLN A 50 -20.32 15.67 17.85
CA GLN A 50 -18.93 15.26 17.77
C GLN A 50 -18.01 16.33 18.37
N GLU A 51 -18.17 17.61 17.99
CA GLU A 51 -17.41 18.72 18.55
C GLU A 51 -17.57 18.81 20.08
N ALA A 52 -18.78 18.66 20.60
CA ALA A 52 -19.05 18.65 22.02
C ALA A 52 -18.35 17.50 22.75
N TYR A 53 -18.35 16.30 22.16
CA TYR A 53 -17.67 15.14 22.74
C TYR A 53 -16.15 15.31 22.74
N ASP A 54 -15.56 15.82 21.67
CA ASP A 54 -14.12 16.04 21.54
C ASP A 54 -13.57 17.02 22.59
N VAL A 55 -14.39 17.98 23.00
CA VAL A 55 -14.02 18.92 24.07
C VAL A 55 -14.27 18.34 25.46
N LEU A 56 -15.43 17.73 25.70
CA LEU A 56 -15.84 17.29 27.04
C LEU A 56 -15.25 15.92 27.44
N SER A 57 -14.75 15.13 26.51
CA SER A 57 -14.14 13.83 26.82
C SER A 57 -12.70 13.93 27.35
N ASP A 58 -12.00 15.01 27.08
CA ASP A 58 -10.65 15.29 27.54
C ASP A 58 -10.70 16.18 28.81
N SER A 59 -10.04 15.74 29.88
CA SER A 59 -10.06 16.44 31.14
C SER A 59 -9.48 17.86 31.10
N GLN A 60 -8.46 18.09 30.25
CA GLN A 60 -7.83 19.40 30.11
C GLN A 60 -8.70 20.35 29.30
N LYS A 61 -9.26 19.86 28.20
CA LYS A 61 -10.17 20.64 27.35
C LYS A 61 -11.46 20.96 28.05
N LYS A 62 -12.00 20.01 28.81
CA LYS A 62 -13.17 20.21 29.64
C LYS A 62 -12.92 21.32 30.67
N ALA A 63 -11.80 21.29 31.40
CA ALA A 63 -11.44 22.30 32.38
C ALA A 63 -11.30 23.70 31.74
N GLN A 64 -10.72 23.79 30.56
CA GLN A 64 -10.63 25.06 29.80
C GLN A 64 -12.00 25.55 29.35
N TYR A 65 -12.84 24.66 28.83
CA TYR A 65 -14.19 25.00 28.42
C TYR A 65 -15.05 25.42 29.61
N ASP A 66 -14.90 24.75 30.74
CA ASP A 66 -15.62 25.10 32.01
C ASP A 66 -15.24 26.48 32.56
N GLN A 67 -13.99 26.96 32.30
CA GLN A 67 -13.51 28.27 32.72
C GLN A 67 -13.84 29.41 31.72
N PHE A 68 -13.70 29.16 30.44
CA PHE A 68 -13.71 30.21 29.41
C PHE A 68 -14.87 30.06 28.41
N GLY A 69 -15.65 28.99 28.48
CA GLY A 69 -16.73 28.72 27.54
C GLY A 69 -16.20 28.59 26.11
N HIS A 70 -16.97 29.11 25.15
CA HIS A 70 -16.58 29.20 23.73
C HIS A 70 -15.53 30.29 23.42
N ASP A 71 -15.24 31.17 24.35
CA ASP A 71 -14.29 32.28 24.21
C ASP A 71 -12.87 31.93 24.70
N ALA A 72 -12.57 30.66 24.94
CA ALA A 72 -11.24 30.19 25.31
C ALA A 72 -10.18 30.69 24.34
N PRO A 73 -9.02 31.20 24.83
CA PRO A 73 -7.92 31.62 23.95
C PRO A 73 -7.42 30.43 23.14
N GLY A 74 -7.78 30.39 21.86
CA GLY A 74 -7.56 29.26 20.95
C GLY A 74 -8.83 28.63 20.37
N ALA A 75 -10.03 28.93 20.89
CA ALA A 75 -11.31 28.44 20.38
C ALA A 75 -11.87 29.26 19.20
N GLY A 76 -11.11 30.22 18.67
CA GLY A 76 -11.48 31.07 17.53
C GLY A 76 -11.53 30.33 16.17
N PHE A 77 -12.14 29.17 16.12
CA PHE A 77 -12.32 28.36 14.89
C PHE A 77 -13.63 28.69 14.14
N GLY A 78 -14.13 29.89 14.25
CA GLY A 78 -15.47 30.23 13.76
C GLY A 78 -15.65 31.52 12.96
N GLN A 79 -14.60 32.23 12.58
CA GLN A 79 -14.83 33.45 11.76
C GLN A 79 -13.72 33.66 10.73
N GLY A 80 -13.84 33.02 9.57
CA GLY A 80 -12.98 33.28 8.41
C GLY A 80 -12.99 32.14 7.41
N GLY A 81 -14.05 32.03 6.63
CA GLY A 81 -14.04 31.63 5.23
C GLY A 81 -13.34 30.32 4.83
N PHE A 82 -13.97 29.20 4.99
CA PHE A 82 -13.72 28.05 4.12
C PHE A 82 -15.04 27.65 3.44
N GLY A 83 -15.37 28.40 2.40
CA GLY A 83 -16.40 28.04 1.45
C GLY A 83 -15.82 27.10 0.38
N GLY A 84 -16.42 25.95 0.21
CA GLY A 84 -16.45 25.21 -1.05
C GLY A 84 -15.24 24.34 -1.37
N GLY A 85 -15.38 23.05 -1.19
CA GLY A 85 -14.50 22.07 -1.84
C GLY A 85 -14.32 20.77 -1.02
N GLY A 86 -14.91 19.68 -1.49
CA GLY A 86 -14.97 18.35 -0.90
C GLY A 86 -13.67 17.86 -0.24
N PHE A 87 -13.73 17.69 1.03
CA PHE A 87 -12.71 17.00 1.82
C PHE A 87 -13.29 15.69 2.36
N GLY A 88 -13.20 14.66 1.52
CA GLY A 88 -13.16 13.29 2.01
C GLY A 88 -11.76 12.99 2.51
N ASP A 89 -11.67 12.42 3.71
CA ASP A 89 -10.51 11.70 4.23
C ASP A 89 -9.27 12.51 4.66
N PHE A 90 -9.45 13.64 5.34
CA PHE A 90 -8.39 14.22 6.17
C PHE A 90 -8.69 13.99 7.65
N ASP A 91 -7.79 13.22 8.29
CA ASP A 91 -7.84 12.91 9.72
C ASP A 91 -7.77 14.22 10.54
N PHE A 92 -8.93 14.64 11.07
CA PHE A 92 -9.10 15.85 11.86
C PHE A 92 -8.21 15.85 13.11
N ASN A 93 -7.77 14.67 13.53
CA ASN A 93 -6.89 14.46 14.67
C ASN A 93 -5.47 14.98 14.40
N ASP A 94 -4.99 14.88 13.17
CA ASP A 94 -3.65 15.36 12.77
C ASP A 94 -3.59 16.89 12.70
N ILE A 95 -4.67 17.54 12.27
CA ILE A 95 -4.72 19.01 12.22
C ILE A 95 -4.89 19.58 13.63
N PHE A 96 -5.68 18.91 14.45
CA PHE A 96 -5.93 19.35 15.82
C PHE A 96 -4.71 19.14 16.73
N SER A 97 -4.01 18.00 16.61
CA SER A 97 -2.76 17.74 17.35
C SER A 97 -1.64 18.69 16.92
N SER A 98 -1.65 19.15 15.68
CA SER A 98 -0.69 20.14 15.16
C SER A 98 -0.94 21.56 15.68
N PHE A 99 -2.17 21.89 16.04
CA PHE A 99 -2.56 23.25 16.46
C PHE A 99 -2.74 23.39 17.98
N PHE A 100 -3.23 22.33 18.65
CA PHE A 100 -3.57 22.35 20.10
C PHE A 100 -2.64 21.51 20.97
N GLY A 101 -1.86 20.62 20.40
CA GLY A 101 -0.80 19.91 21.12
C GLY A 101 0.24 20.91 21.54
N GLY A 102 -0.05 21.56 22.66
CA GLY A 102 0.58 22.70 23.28
C GLY A 102 2.01 22.91 22.88
N GLY A 103 2.45 24.16 22.70
CA GLY A 103 3.82 24.64 22.53
C GLY A 103 5.00 23.72 22.83
N GLY A 104 4.87 22.45 22.46
CA GLY A 104 5.96 21.52 22.29
C GLY A 104 6.74 22.09 21.14
N GLN A 105 7.77 22.85 21.50
CA GLN A 105 8.95 23.14 20.75
C GLN A 105 9.04 22.08 19.65
N ARG A 106 8.60 22.41 18.39
CA ARG A 106 9.09 21.67 17.23
C ARG A 106 10.59 21.62 17.45
N SER A 107 11.05 20.50 17.98
CA SER A 107 12.48 20.29 18.16
C SER A 107 12.97 20.42 16.73
N GLN A 108 13.45 21.62 16.43
CA GLN A 108 14.15 21.93 15.22
C GLN A 108 15.28 20.92 15.22
N SER A 109 15.05 19.79 14.54
CA SER A 109 16.04 18.74 14.43
C SER A 109 17.25 19.45 13.87
N SER A 110 18.24 19.66 14.70
CA SER A 110 19.47 20.27 14.26
C SER A 110 19.93 19.47 13.07
N ARG A 111 20.27 20.11 11.95
CA ARG A 111 20.71 19.41 10.73
C ARG A 111 21.94 18.54 10.98
N ASN A 112 22.58 18.67 12.15
CA ASN A 112 23.68 17.83 12.62
C ASN A 112 23.23 16.50 13.26
N GLN A 113 21.92 16.24 13.42
CA GLN A 113 21.50 14.95 13.92
C GLN A 113 21.72 13.85 12.86
N PRO A 114 22.04 12.62 13.31
CA PRO A 114 22.11 11.47 12.43
C PRO A 114 20.81 11.29 11.65
N ARG A 115 20.89 11.22 10.33
CA ARG A 115 19.72 11.00 9.47
C ARG A 115 19.90 9.74 8.66
N LYS A 116 18.85 8.94 8.61
CA LYS A 116 18.81 7.76 7.75
C LYS A 116 18.99 8.17 6.29
N GLY A 117 19.78 7.39 5.55
CA GLY A 117 19.93 7.53 4.11
C GLY A 117 18.62 7.26 3.37
N SER A 118 18.50 7.77 2.17
CA SER A 118 17.33 7.56 1.34
C SER A 118 17.22 6.10 0.88
N ASP A 119 15.99 5.60 0.84
CA ASP A 119 15.69 4.28 0.36
C ASP A 119 15.78 4.23 -1.17
N ILE A 120 16.13 3.06 -1.70
CA ILE A 120 16.24 2.82 -3.15
C ILE A 120 15.15 1.83 -3.57
N ARG A 121 14.59 2.07 -4.75
CA ARG A 121 13.61 1.17 -5.36
C ARG A 121 14.17 0.59 -6.65
N LYS A 122 14.03 -0.72 -6.84
CA LYS A 122 14.42 -1.42 -8.05
C LYS A 122 13.34 -2.40 -8.47
N VAL A 123 13.09 -2.51 -9.76
CA VAL A 123 12.17 -3.51 -10.33
C VAL A 123 12.98 -4.74 -10.70
N MET A 124 12.47 -5.92 -10.35
CA MET A 124 13.00 -7.22 -10.73
C MET A 124 11.91 -8.00 -11.44
N THR A 125 12.18 -8.40 -12.67
CA THR A 125 11.22 -9.19 -13.46
C THR A 125 11.64 -10.65 -13.41
N ILE A 126 10.70 -11.52 -13.00
CA ILE A 126 10.88 -12.97 -12.89
C ILE A 126 9.89 -13.70 -13.80
N SER A 127 10.16 -14.96 -14.12
CA SER A 127 9.22 -15.81 -14.85
C SER A 127 8.10 -16.30 -13.92
N PHE A 128 7.05 -16.87 -14.52
CA PHE A 128 5.96 -17.48 -13.75
C PHE A 128 6.47 -18.65 -12.89
N GLU A 129 7.29 -19.51 -13.46
CA GLU A 129 7.89 -20.67 -12.77
C GLU A 129 8.80 -20.22 -11.61
N GLU A 130 9.60 -19.16 -11.83
CA GLU A 130 10.43 -18.58 -10.79
C GLU A 130 9.58 -18.02 -9.62
N SER A 131 8.37 -17.55 -9.90
CA SER A 131 7.43 -17.11 -8.86
C SER A 131 6.86 -18.28 -8.06
N VAL A 132 6.68 -19.45 -8.71
CA VAL A 132 6.20 -20.69 -8.03
C VAL A 132 7.26 -21.27 -7.09
N PHE A 133 8.49 -21.42 -7.59
CA PHE A 133 9.55 -22.12 -6.87
C PHE A 133 10.40 -21.20 -6.00
N GLY A 134 10.35 -19.89 -6.27
CA GLY A 134 11.28 -18.92 -5.71
C GLY A 134 12.61 -18.95 -6.45
N LYS A 135 13.42 -17.90 -6.21
CA LYS A 135 14.71 -17.70 -6.88
C LYS A 135 15.69 -17.01 -5.96
N LYS A 136 16.97 -17.35 -6.10
CA LYS A 136 18.09 -16.57 -5.55
C LYS A 136 18.82 -15.92 -6.69
N GLU A 137 18.96 -14.61 -6.68
CA GLU A 137 19.62 -13.87 -7.74
C GLU A 137 20.51 -12.76 -7.18
N LYS A 138 21.67 -12.58 -7.79
CA LYS A 138 22.58 -11.48 -7.46
C LYS A 138 22.29 -10.31 -8.39
N ILE A 139 21.87 -9.19 -7.85
CA ILE A 139 21.60 -7.97 -8.60
C ILE A 139 22.63 -6.90 -8.31
N LYS A 140 22.96 -6.09 -9.31
CA LYS A 140 23.80 -4.90 -9.14
C LYS A 140 22.92 -3.70 -8.83
N VAL A 141 23.24 -2.98 -7.77
CA VAL A 141 22.51 -1.77 -7.33
C VAL A 141 23.51 -0.64 -7.18
N SER A 142 23.21 0.50 -7.78
CA SER A 142 24.01 1.71 -7.59
C SER A 142 23.47 2.47 -6.39
N VAL A 143 24.34 2.72 -5.42
CA VAL A 143 24.03 3.40 -4.17
C VAL A 143 25.05 4.52 -3.93
N TYR A 144 24.65 5.55 -3.20
CA TYR A 144 25.59 6.47 -2.61
C TYR A 144 26.11 5.87 -1.32
N ASP A 145 27.44 5.62 -1.27
CA ASP A 145 28.13 5.10 -0.10
C ASP A 145 29.19 6.09 0.37
N GLU A 146 29.79 5.80 1.49
CA GLU A 146 30.86 6.63 2.04
C GLU A 146 32.03 6.71 1.07
N CYS A 147 32.49 7.91 0.80
CA CYS A 147 33.66 8.14 -0.07
C CYS A 147 34.88 7.44 0.51
N HIS A 148 35.50 6.56 -0.26
CA HIS A 148 36.65 5.77 0.17
C HIS A 148 37.93 6.60 0.44
N VAL A 149 37.99 7.81 -0.11
CA VAL A 149 39.15 8.71 0.07
C VAL A 149 39.05 9.52 1.36
N CYS A 150 37.90 10.18 1.58
CA CYS A 150 37.72 11.10 2.70
C CYS A 150 36.96 10.52 3.89
N HIS A 151 36.43 9.29 3.78
CA HIS A 151 35.68 8.62 4.82
C HIS A 151 34.56 9.50 5.40
N GLY A 152 33.75 10.07 4.50
CA GLY A 152 32.58 10.87 4.87
C GLY A 152 32.87 12.31 5.31
N SER A 153 34.13 12.73 5.41
CA SER A 153 34.49 14.10 5.85
C SER A 153 34.22 15.17 4.79
N GLY A 154 34.22 14.80 3.51
CA GLY A 154 34.17 15.73 2.38
C GLY A 154 35.40 16.55 2.14
N ALA A 155 36.42 16.44 3.00
CA ALA A 155 37.68 17.19 2.95
C ALA A 155 38.83 16.33 2.44
N GLU A 156 39.84 16.95 1.89
CA GLU A 156 41.06 16.28 1.45
C GLU A 156 41.85 15.70 2.63
N SER A 157 41.90 16.45 3.73
CA SER A 157 42.48 15.99 5.00
C SER A 157 41.58 16.32 6.18
N LYS A 158 41.74 15.61 7.31
CA LYS A 158 40.98 15.90 8.56
C LYS A 158 41.25 17.30 9.09
N SER A 159 42.43 17.88 8.86
CA SER A 159 42.81 19.23 9.27
C SER A 159 42.08 20.32 8.47
N ASP A 160 41.57 20.00 7.31
CA ASP A 160 40.82 20.94 6.45
C ASP A 160 39.37 21.14 6.90
N VAL A 161 38.90 20.34 7.86
CA VAL A 161 37.56 20.48 8.44
C VAL A 161 37.63 21.37 9.67
N LYS A 162 37.00 22.54 9.62
CA LYS A 162 36.90 23.48 10.75
C LYS A 162 35.45 23.68 11.14
N THR A 163 35.20 23.99 12.40
CA THR A 163 33.88 24.42 12.85
C THR A 163 33.50 25.73 12.14
N CYS A 164 32.30 25.83 11.63
CA CYS A 164 31.84 27.02 10.92
C CYS A 164 31.87 28.25 11.83
N SER A 165 32.66 29.26 11.45
CA SER A 165 32.84 30.48 12.23
C SER A 165 31.57 31.33 12.35
N GLN A 166 30.60 31.20 11.42
CA GLN A 166 29.38 31.99 11.43
C GLN A 166 28.30 31.39 12.35
N CYS A 167 28.17 30.08 12.41
CA CYS A 167 27.13 29.43 13.21
C CYS A 167 27.68 28.66 14.43
N GLY A 168 29.01 28.66 14.65
CA GLY A 168 29.62 27.96 15.76
C GLY A 168 29.38 26.45 15.79
N GLY A 169 29.14 25.82 14.61
CA GLY A 169 28.84 24.40 14.49
C GLY A 169 27.35 24.05 14.47
N ASN A 170 26.43 24.98 14.77
CA ASN A 170 24.99 24.71 14.87
C ASN A 170 24.31 24.49 13.50
N GLY A 171 24.91 24.87 12.42
CA GLY A 171 24.36 24.76 11.06
C GLY A 171 23.25 25.76 10.75
N THR A 172 22.80 26.56 11.74
CA THR A 172 21.74 27.57 11.58
C THR A 172 22.14 28.88 12.20
N VAL A 173 21.60 29.98 11.70
CA VAL A 173 21.78 31.34 12.20
C VAL A 173 20.42 31.99 12.44
N ILE A 174 20.33 32.84 13.43
CA ILE A 174 19.15 33.64 13.72
C ILE A 174 19.27 34.93 12.90
N MET A 175 18.29 35.16 12.02
CA MET A 175 18.15 36.43 11.30
C MET A 175 16.99 37.22 11.90
N GLU A 176 17.27 38.48 12.23
CA GLU A 176 16.21 39.42 12.64
C GLU A 176 15.71 40.14 11.39
N GLN A 177 14.43 39.99 11.12
CA GLN A 177 13.73 40.72 10.06
C GLN A 177 12.75 41.71 10.68
N GLN A 178 12.84 42.94 10.24
CA GLN A 178 11.87 43.97 10.60
C GLN A 178 10.68 43.86 9.66
N THR A 179 9.53 43.47 10.22
CA THR A 179 8.27 43.40 9.48
C THR A 179 7.36 44.57 9.90
N ILE A 180 6.30 44.81 9.15
CA ILE A 180 5.27 45.84 9.51
C ILE A 180 4.60 45.59 10.87
N PHE A 181 4.72 44.37 11.40
CA PHE A 181 4.17 43.98 12.71
C PHE A 181 5.24 43.89 13.83
N GLY A 182 6.48 44.35 13.55
CA GLY A 182 7.58 44.32 14.54
C GLY A 182 8.78 43.52 14.11
N ARG A 183 9.75 43.34 15.03
CA ARG A 183 10.94 42.54 14.81
C ARG A 183 10.65 41.07 15.00
N THR A 184 10.83 40.27 13.96
CA THR A 184 10.68 38.82 14.01
C THR A 184 12.04 38.15 13.93
N ARG A 185 12.33 37.21 14.83
CA ARG A 185 13.52 36.36 14.82
C ARG A 185 13.22 35.06 14.10
N THR A 186 13.83 34.86 12.95
CA THR A 186 13.69 33.63 12.17
C THR A 186 15.02 32.89 12.13
N GLN A 187 14.98 31.60 12.48
CA GLN A 187 16.14 30.75 12.36
C GLN A 187 16.24 30.23 10.93
N THR A 188 17.34 30.53 10.26
CA THR A 188 17.61 30.14 8.87
C THR A 188 18.84 29.24 8.78
N THR A 189 18.97 28.51 7.67
CA THR A 189 20.18 27.74 7.38
C THR A 189 21.38 28.68 7.28
N CYS A 190 22.48 28.35 7.95
CA CYS A 190 23.72 29.14 7.86
C CYS A 190 24.21 29.21 6.41
N PRO A 191 24.28 30.40 5.79
CA PRO A 191 24.68 30.55 4.39
C PRO A 191 26.12 30.12 4.12
N LYS A 192 26.99 30.22 5.12
CA LYS A 192 28.40 29.89 4.98
C LYS A 192 28.68 28.40 4.88
N CYS A 193 28.02 27.59 5.72
CA CYS A 193 28.24 26.13 5.74
C CYS A 193 27.08 25.34 5.10
N GLY A 194 26.05 25.97 4.60
CA GLY A 194 24.91 25.30 4.00
C GLY A 194 24.16 24.37 4.98
N GLY A 195 24.29 24.57 6.28
CA GLY A 195 23.65 23.76 7.32
C GLY A 195 24.51 22.63 7.89
N THR A 196 25.71 22.40 7.39
CA THR A 196 26.61 21.32 7.85
C THR A 196 27.28 21.61 9.20
N GLY A 197 27.36 22.88 9.61
CA GLY A 197 28.09 23.32 10.81
C GLY A 197 29.61 23.28 10.65
N LYS A 198 30.11 22.84 9.51
CA LYS A 198 31.53 22.67 9.21
C LYS A 198 31.93 23.47 7.97
N GLU A 199 33.13 24.02 7.98
CA GLU A 199 33.77 24.64 6.83
C GLU A 199 34.86 23.73 6.33
N ILE A 200 34.84 23.42 5.04
CA ILE A 200 35.87 22.60 4.37
C ILE A 200 36.77 23.55 3.58
N LYS A 201 38.04 23.63 3.95
CA LYS A 201 39.05 24.47 3.27
C LYS A 201 39.43 23.89 1.92
N ASN A 202 39.84 22.62 1.90
CA ASN A 202 40.18 21.89 0.69
C ASN A 202 39.19 20.73 0.55
N LYS A 203 38.39 20.74 -0.52
CA LYS A 203 37.40 19.71 -0.79
C LYS A 203 38.08 18.43 -1.30
N CYS A 204 37.58 17.28 -0.86
CA CYS A 204 38.02 15.99 -1.38
C CYS A 204 37.87 15.94 -2.90
N SER A 205 38.94 15.59 -3.62
CA SER A 205 38.96 15.54 -5.08
C SER A 205 38.01 14.50 -5.67
N ASN A 206 37.74 13.42 -4.92
CA ASN A 206 36.87 12.33 -5.37
C ASN A 206 35.38 12.68 -5.23
N CYS A 207 34.93 13.17 -4.06
CA CYS A 207 33.51 13.46 -3.79
C CYS A 207 33.15 14.94 -3.85
N GLN A 208 34.12 15.84 -4.13
CA GLN A 208 33.93 17.28 -4.28
C GLN A 208 33.27 17.96 -3.06
N GLY A 209 33.44 17.37 -1.89
CA GLY A 209 32.89 17.89 -0.63
C GLY A 209 31.61 17.19 -0.14
N GLU A 210 31.03 16.29 -0.91
CA GLU A 210 29.77 15.61 -0.53
C GLU A 210 29.98 14.53 0.55
N GLY A 211 31.18 13.99 0.69
CA GLY A 211 31.49 12.92 1.64
C GLY A 211 30.97 11.53 1.22
N VAL A 212 30.18 11.46 0.14
CA VAL A 212 29.66 10.22 -0.42
C VAL A 212 30.03 10.07 -1.88
N GLU A 213 30.09 8.83 -2.35
CA GLU A 213 30.36 8.51 -3.76
C GLU A 213 29.38 7.45 -4.28
N ARG A 214 29.19 7.42 -5.59
CA ARG A 214 28.33 6.44 -6.22
C ARG A 214 29.07 5.14 -6.44
N VAL A 215 28.62 4.08 -5.73
CA VAL A 215 29.21 2.73 -5.80
C VAL A 215 28.19 1.73 -6.31
N THR A 216 28.65 0.77 -7.10
CA THR A 216 27.80 -0.37 -7.51
C THR A 216 28.06 -1.55 -6.57
N LYS A 217 27.05 -1.92 -5.79
CA LYS A 217 27.07 -3.09 -4.90
C LYS A 217 26.35 -4.25 -5.53
N THR A 218 26.88 -5.46 -5.35
CA THR A 218 26.19 -6.70 -5.72
C THR A 218 25.46 -7.24 -4.49
N VAL A 219 24.15 -7.38 -4.60
CA VAL A 219 23.28 -7.80 -3.49
C VAL A 219 22.58 -9.09 -3.88
N GLU A 220 22.62 -10.11 -3.00
CA GLU A 220 21.86 -11.34 -3.19
C GLU A 220 20.43 -11.16 -2.71
N VAL A 221 19.50 -11.43 -3.60
CA VAL A 221 18.05 -11.35 -3.37
C VAL A 221 17.47 -12.74 -3.33
N LYS A 222 16.77 -13.05 -2.25
CA LYS A 222 16.01 -14.31 -2.11
C LYS A 222 14.54 -14.02 -2.38
N VAL A 223 14.05 -14.43 -3.53
CA VAL A 223 12.64 -14.36 -3.89
C VAL A 223 11.96 -15.59 -3.29
N PRO A 224 10.98 -15.44 -2.38
CA PRO A 224 10.28 -16.57 -1.81
C PRO A 224 9.35 -17.23 -2.81
N ALA A 225 9.18 -18.56 -2.67
CA ALA A 225 8.19 -19.31 -3.44
C ALA A 225 6.77 -18.79 -3.17
N GLY A 226 5.99 -18.65 -4.24
CA GLY A 226 4.62 -18.16 -4.17
C GLY A 226 4.47 -16.65 -4.14
N ILE A 227 5.56 -15.89 -4.31
CA ILE A 227 5.50 -14.43 -4.38
C ILE A 227 4.47 -13.97 -5.40
N ASP A 228 3.76 -12.87 -5.10
CA ASP A 228 2.76 -12.31 -6.00
C ASP A 228 3.31 -11.13 -6.81
N ASN A 229 2.60 -10.81 -7.89
CA ASN A 229 2.94 -9.67 -8.72
C ASN A 229 2.81 -8.37 -7.91
N ASN A 230 3.70 -7.41 -8.18
CA ASN A 230 3.78 -6.13 -7.47
C ASN A 230 4.09 -6.21 -5.95
N GLN A 231 4.48 -7.36 -5.43
CA GLN A 231 4.98 -7.44 -4.06
C GLN A 231 6.39 -6.86 -3.95
N HIS A 232 6.69 -6.31 -2.76
CA HIS A 232 7.98 -5.71 -2.44
C HIS A 232 8.80 -6.61 -1.53
N ILE A 233 10.08 -6.78 -1.86
CA ILE A 233 11.08 -7.38 -0.98
C ILE A 233 11.93 -6.24 -0.42
N ARG A 234 11.94 -6.09 0.92
CA ARG A 234 12.77 -5.12 1.62
C ARG A 234 14.09 -5.76 2.04
N LEU A 235 15.20 -5.13 1.67
CA LEU A 235 16.53 -5.45 2.14
C LEU A 235 17.03 -4.28 2.99
N ALA A 236 17.06 -4.48 4.31
CA ALA A 236 17.40 -3.42 5.25
C ALA A 236 18.89 -3.04 5.13
N GLY A 237 19.18 -1.74 5.12
CA GLY A 237 20.54 -1.20 5.09
C GLY A 237 21.25 -1.25 3.72
N TYR A 238 20.56 -1.66 2.65
CA TYR A 238 21.11 -1.70 1.28
C TYR A 238 20.74 -0.48 0.43
N GLY A 239 20.19 0.57 1.04
CA GLY A 239 19.94 1.87 0.41
C GLY A 239 21.17 2.80 0.47
N ASN A 240 20.93 4.09 0.26
CA ASN A 240 21.98 5.11 0.30
C ASN A 240 22.52 5.31 1.72
N LYS A 241 23.77 5.78 1.82
CA LYS A 241 24.41 6.15 3.08
C LYS A 241 23.62 7.24 3.80
N GLY A 242 23.47 7.10 5.11
CA GLY A 242 22.90 8.15 5.96
C GLY A 242 23.91 9.30 6.17
N THR A 243 23.38 10.45 6.55
CA THR A 243 24.18 11.63 6.86
C THR A 243 24.44 11.75 8.36
N ASN A 244 25.55 12.40 8.73
CA ASN A 244 25.96 12.65 10.13
C ASN A 244 26.03 11.37 10.99
N GLY A 245 26.52 10.27 10.42
CA GLY A 245 26.57 8.98 11.13
C GLY A 245 25.25 8.23 11.23
N GLY A 246 24.21 8.66 10.50
CA GLY A 246 22.95 7.97 10.44
C GLY A 246 23.02 6.62 9.70
N PRO A 247 22.06 5.71 9.93
CA PRO A 247 22.03 4.41 9.28
C PRO A 247 21.77 4.55 7.78
N ASN A 248 22.15 3.53 7.03
CA ASN A 248 21.82 3.47 5.61
C ASN A 248 20.31 3.34 5.41
N GLY A 249 19.81 3.77 4.24
CA GLY A 249 18.48 3.49 3.77
C GLY A 249 18.27 2.01 3.46
N ASP A 250 17.11 1.66 2.97
CA ASP A 250 16.74 0.30 2.60
C ASP A 250 16.61 0.18 1.08
N LEU A 251 16.78 -1.04 0.58
CA LEU A 251 16.50 -1.38 -0.82
C LEU A 251 15.16 -2.10 -0.90
N TYR A 252 14.24 -1.53 -1.68
CA TYR A 252 12.95 -2.13 -2.00
C TYR A 252 12.98 -2.68 -3.42
N ILE A 253 12.71 -3.96 -3.55
CA ILE A 253 12.66 -4.64 -4.85
C ILE A 253 11.20 -4.93 -5.17
N LEU A 254 10.66 -4.27 -6.18
CA LEU A 254 9.34 -4.54 -6.72
C LEU A 254 9.43 -5.73 -7.66
N ILE A 255 8.71 -6.80 -7.35
CA ILE A 255 8.66 -7.98 -8.20
C ILE A 255 7.61 -7.81 -9.28
N LYS A 256 8.02 -8.01 -10.53
CA LYS A 256 7.13 -8.14 -11.68
C LYS A 256 7.21 -9.55 -12.25
N ILE A 257 6.07 -10.21 -12.37
CA ILE A 257 5.98 -11.56 -12.92
C ILE A 257 5.64 -11.44 -14.41
N LYS A 258 6.41 -12.13 -15.25
CA LYS A 258 6.09 -12.23 -16.69
C LYS A 258 4.80 -13.03 -16.86
N HIS A 259 3.97 -12.58 -17.80
CA HIS A 259 2.78 -13.33 -18.20
C HIS A 259 3.18 -14.74 -18.71
N SER A 260 2.40 -15.74 -18.35
CA SER A 260 2.50 -17.09 -18.89
C SER A 260 1.33 -17.33 -19.83
N ASP A 261 1.60 -17.85 -21.02
CA ASP A 261 0.54 -18.17 -22.00
C ASP A 261 -0.28 -19.40 -21.60
N THR A 262 0.25 -20.22 -20.69
CA THR A 262 -0.37 -21.48 -20.28
C THR A 262 -1.04 -21.39 -18.92
N PHE A 263 -0.39 -20.69 -17.96
CA PHE A 263 -0.80 -20.68 -16.57
C PHE A 263 -1.33 -19.31 -16.16
N VAL A 264 -2.52 -19.28 -15.58
CA VAL A 264 -3.11 -18.08 -15.01
C VAL A 264 -3.21 -18.25 -13.49
N ARG A 265 -2.65 -17.32 -12.73
CA ARG A 265 -2.72 -17.34 -11.26
C ARG A 265 -4.03 -16.72 -10.78
N GLN A 266 -4.71 -17.39 -9.85
CA GLN A 266 -5.86 -16.86 -9.12
C GLN A 266 -5.65 -17.09 -7.60
N GLY A 267 -5.08 -16.09 -6.93
CA GLY A 267 -4.70 -16.25 -5.52
C GLY A 267 -3.58 -17.30 -5.34
N ASP A 268 -3.85 -18.37 -4.61
CA ASP A 268 -2.93 -19.50 -4.43
C ASP A 268 -3.18 -20.62 -5.47
N ASP A 269 -4.25 -20.53 -6.25
CA ASP A 269 -4.57 -21.51 -7.28
C ASP A 269 -4.02 -21.11 -8.65
N ILE A 270 -3.85 -22.12 -9.52
CA ILE A 270 -3.45 -21.96 -10.91
C ILE A 270 -4.58 -22.45 -11.80
N ILE A 271 -4.91 -21.69 -12.83
CA ILE A 271 -5.92 -22.05 -13.82
C ILE A 271 -5.22 -22.29 -15.13
N ILE A 272 -5.59 -23.37 -15.84
CA ILE A 272 -5.23 -23.61 -17.23
C ILE A 272 -6.48 -23.97 -18.04
N THR A 273 -6.47 -23.56 -19.30
CA THR A 273 -7.43 -24.03 -20.28
C THR A 273 -6.78 -25.12 -21.11
N TYR A 274 -7.35 -26.33 -21.08
CA TYR A 274 -6.79 -27.49 -21.75
C TYR A 274 -7.73 -27.97 -22.87
N PRO A 275 -7.26 -28.00 -24.13
CA PRO A 275 -8.07 -28.45 -25.24
C PRO A 275 -8.18 -29.97 -25.27
N ILE A 276 -9.39 -30.49 -25.44
CA ILE A 276 -9.67 -31.90 -25.67
C ILE A 276 -10.46 -32.06 -26.98
N THR A 277 -10.35 -33.22 -27.59
CA THR A 277 -11.12 -33.52 -28.82
C THR A 277 -12.56 -33.89 -28.46
N PHE A 278 -13.45 -33.78 -29.43
CA PHE A 278 -14.87 -34.21 -29.28
C PHE A 278 -14.95 -35.69 -28.87
N SER A 279 -14.17 -36.58 -29.48
CA SER A 279 -14.16 -38.01 -29.13
C SER A 279 -13.69 -38.24 -27.67
N GLN A 280 -12.65 -37.51 -27.22
CA GLN A 280 -12.20 -37.60 -25.83
C GLN A 280 -13.26 -37.11 -24.83
N ALA A 281 -14.01 -36.08 -25.19
CA ALA A 281 -15.08 -35.57 -24.36
C ALA A 281 -16.27 -36.55 -24.29
N ALA A 282 -16.63 -37.15 -25.43
CA ALA A 282 -17.80 -38.06 -25.52
C ALA A 282 -17.51 -39.44 -24.88
N LEU A 283 -16.36 -40.02 -25.15
CA LEU A 283 -16.02 -41.39 -24.71
C LEU A 283 -15.25 -41.42 -23.38
N GLY A 284 -14.75 -40.28 -22.93
CA GLY A 284 -13.80 -40.20 -21.85
C GLY A 284 -12.37 -40.53 -22.32
N ALA A 285 -11.38 -40.03 -21.63
CA ALA A 285 -9.97 -40.27 -21.92
C ALA A 285 -9.07 -39.96 -20.74
N GLU A 286 -7.89 -40.57 -20.75
CA GLU A 286 -6.78 -40.11 -19.94
C GLU A 286 -5.95 -39.10 -20.73
N VAL A 287 -5.80 -37.89 -20.22
CA VAL A 287 -5.05 -36.83 -20.88
C VAL A 287 -3.89 -36.36 -20.02
N LYS A 288 -2.78 -36.04 -20.65
CA LYS A 288 -1.56 -35.58 -19.99
C LYS A 288 -1.58 -34.08 -19.89
N VAL A 289 -1.88 -33.57 -18.68
CA VAL A 289 -2.06 -32.13 -18.43
C VAL A 289 -0.78 -31.54 -17.85
N PRO A 290 -0.27 -30.42 -18.40
CA PRO A 290 0.89 -29.75 -17.84
C PRO A 290 0.56 -29.10 -16.50
N THR A 291 1.46 -29.24 -15.55
CA THR A 291 1.46 -28.48 -14.32
C THR A 291 2.82 -27.81 -14.13
N VAL A 292 2.90 -26.80 -13.26
CA VAL A 292 4.18 -26.17 -12.91
C VAL A 292 5.17 -27.15 -12.24
N TYR A 293 4.66 -28.28 -11.75
CA TYR A 293 5.47 -29.35 -11.13
C TYR A 293 5.76 -30.55 -12.06
N GLY A 294 5.49 -30.39 -13.35
CA GLY A 294 5.55 -31.47 -14.34
C GLY A 294 4.16 -31.96 -14.74
N ASP A 295 4.12 -32.86 -15.72
CA ASP A 295 2.87 -33.34 -16.30
C ASP A 295 2.15 -34.32 -15.36
N VAL A 296 0.83 -34.29 -15.37
CA VAL A 296 -0.05 -35.16 -14.56
C VAL A 296 -1.11 -35.77 -15.47
N MET A 297 -1.39 -37.07 -15.30
CA MET A 297 -2.49 -37.73 -15.96
C MET A 297 -3.81 -37.32 -15.32
N LEU A 298 -4.73 -36.80 -16.13
CA LEU A 298 -6.09 -36.42 -15.76
C LEU A 298 -7.08 -37.34 -16.45
N THR A 299 -7.91 -38.04 -15.69
CA THR A 299 -9.01 -38.82 -16.24
C THR A 299 -10.20 -37.89 -16.51
N VAL A 300 -10.56 -37.77 -17.77
CA VAL A 300 -11.74 -37.04 -18.24
C VAL A 300 -12.89 -38.07 -18.38
N PRO A 301 -13.98 -37.94 -17.61
CA PRO A 301 -15.13 -38.84 -17.70
C PRO A 301 -15.84 -38.72 -19.05
N ALA A 302 -16.50 -39.79 -19.49
CA ALA A 302 -17.35 -39.77 -20.66
C ALA A 302 -18.49 -38.76 -20.50
N GLY A 303 -18.86 -38.05 -21.59
CA GLY A 303 -19.91 -37.04 -21.57
C GLY A 303 -19.46 -35.69 -20.97
N THR A 304 -18.17 -35.46 -20.79
CA THR A 304 -17.64 -34.18 -20.29
C THR A 304 -17.97 -33.03 -21.22
N GLN A 305 -18.57 -31.99 -20.69
CA GLN A 305 -18.94 -30.79 -21.45
C GLN A 305 -17.77 -29.77 -21.48
N SER A 306 -17.78 -28.91 -22.50
CA SER A 306 -16.86 -27.77 -22.55
C SER A 306 -17.05 -26.91 -21.29
N GLU A 307 -15.97 -26.22 -20.84
CA GLU A 307 -15.91 -25.42 -19.62
C GLU A 307 -16.00 -26.23 -18.31
N SER A 308 -16.03 -27.58 -18.37
CA SER A 308 -15.94 -28.42 -17.16
C SER A 308 -14.62 -28.19 -16.46
N LYS A 309 -14.66 -28.10 -15.11
CA LYS A 309 -13.50 -27.81 -14.27
C LYS A 309 -13.06 -29.04 -13.49
N PHE A 310 -11.79 -29.41 -13.64
CA PHE A 310 -11.16 -30.50 -12.89
C PHE A 310 -10.11 -29.91 -11.94
N ARG A 311 -10.05 -30.44 -10.72
CA ARG A 311 -9.13 -29.98 -9.68
C ARG A 311 -7.97 -30.96 -9.50
N LEU A 312 -6.76 -30.48 -9.66
CA LEU A 312 -5.52 -31.18 -9.34
C LEU A 312 -5.00 -30.67 -8.00
N LYS A 313 -5.24 -31.43 -6.93
CA LYS A 313 -4.91 -31.04 -5.56
C LYS A 313 -3.40 -30.83 -5.36
N GLY A 314 -3.05 -29.71 -4.71
CA GLY A 314 -1.66 -29.40 -4.34
C GLY A 314 -0.75 -29.05 -5.53
N LYS A 315 -1.32 -28.73 -6.71
CA LYS A 315 -0.58 -28.34 -7.92
C LYS A 315 -0.61 -26.83 -8.20
N GLY A 316 -1.12 -26.04 -7.27
CA GLY A 316 -1.15 -24.57 -7.30
C GLY A 316 0.12 -23.90 -6.78
N MET A 317 0.03 -22.62 -6.46
CA MET A 317 1.08 -21.80 -5.87
C MET A 317 1.30 -22.15 -4.40
N THR A 318 2.51 -21.92 -3.92
CA THR A 318 2.79 -22.00 -2.49
C THR A 318 2.43 -20.67 -1.84
N ASN A 319 1.59 -20.66 -0.81
CA ASN A 319 1.31 -19.46 -0.04
C ASN A 319 2.56 -19.00 0.72
N VAL A 320 2.96 -17.74 0.55
CA VAL A 320 4.20 -17.20 1.16
C VAL A 320 4.18 -17.26 2.68
N ARG A 321 2.98 -17.08 3.31
CA ARG A 321 2.82 -17.03 4.78
C ARG A 321 2.61 -18.42 5.38
N THR A 322 1.62 -19.17 4.88
CA THR A 322 1.20 -20.45 5.45
C THR A 322 2.03 -21.63 4.96
N LYS A 323 2.78 -21.47 3.86
CA LYS A 323 3.53 -22.53 3.16
C LYS A 323 2.66 -23.66 2.59
N GLN A 324 1.34 -23.50 2.65
CA GLN A 324 0.42 -24.45 2.04
C GLN A 324 0.40 -24.25 0.52
N LYS A 325 0.17 -25.34 -0.21
CA LYS A 325 0.01 -25.29 -1.67
C LYS A 325 -1.47 -25.17 -2.03
N GLY A 326 -1.79 -24.29 -2.95
CA GLY A 326 -3.07 -24.24 -3.62
C GLY A 326 -3.26 -25.39 -4.61
N ASP A 327 -4.32 -25.37 -5.37
CA ASP A 327 -4.70 -26.37 -6.35
C ASP A 327 -4.53 -25.85 -7.78
N GLN A 328 -4.46 -26.74 -8.75
CA GLN A 328 -4.57 -26.36 -10.15
C GLN A 328 -5.95 -26.74 -10.68
N HIS A 329 -6.62 -25.78 -11.29
CA HIS A 329 -7.91 -25.96 -11.94
C HIS A 329 -7.68 -26.09 -13.46
N VAL A 330 -8.11 -27.21 -14.02
CA VAL A 330 -8.06 -27.49 -15.45
C VAL A 330 -9.45 -27.26 -16.02
N ILE A 331 -9.60 -26.23 -16.82
CA ILE A 331 -10.84 -25.96 -17.56
C ILE A 331 -10.68 -26.64 -18.93
N VAL A 332 -11.47 -27.65 -19.19
CA VAL A 332 -11.41 -28.34 -20.48
C VAL A 332 -12.23 -27.57 -21.53
N ASN A 333 -11.65 -27.42 -22.70
CA ASN A 333 -12.31 -26.82 -23.86
C ASN A 333 -12.42 -27.86 -24.98
N VAL A 334 -13.64 -28.22 -25.33
CA VAL A 334 -13.89 -29.18 -26.41
C VAL A 334 -13.65 -28.50 -27.77
N MET A 335 -12.65 -29.00 -28.47
CA MET A 335 -12.26 -28.44 -29.78
C MET A 335 -12.89 -29.20 -30.91
N THR A 336 -13.68 -28.52 -31.75
CA THR A 336 -14.15 -29.03 -33.01
C THR A 336 -13.03 -28.92 -34.08
N PRO A 337 -12.71 -29.99 -34.81
CA PRO A 337 -11.65 -29.95 -35.79
C PRO A 337 -12.03 -29.03 -36.97
N LYS A 338 -11.19 -28.04 -37.25
CA LYS A 338 -11.38 -27.09 -38.39
C LYS A 338 -11.12 -27.72 -39.75
N LYS A 339 -10.25 -28.74 -39.81
CA LYS A 339 -9.92 -29.49 -41.05
C LYS A 339 -10.09 -30.96 -40.73
N LEU A 340 -10.82 -31.68 -41.58
CA LEU A 340 -11.05 -33.11 -41.48
C LEU A 340 -10.35 -33.82 -42.58
N SER A 341 -9.69 -34.95 -42.27
CA SER A 341 -9.25 -35.91 -43.30
C SER A 341 -10.47 -36.57 -43.94
N SER A 342 -10.26 -37.21 -45.11
CA SER A 342 -11.35 -37.94 -45.80
C SER A 342 -11.96 -39.05 -44.92
N GLU A 343 -11.16 -39.71 -44.12
CA GLU A 343 -11.61 -40.73 -43.16
C GLU A 343 -12.40 -40.12 -42.01
N GLN A 344 -11.88 -39.08 -41.41
CA GLN A 344 -12.58 -38.37 -40.33
C GLN A 344 -13.92 -37.84 -40.82
N ARG A 345 -14.01 -37.27 -42.03
CA ARG A 345 -15.26 -36.79 -42.62
C ARG A 345 -16.30 -37.91 -42.72
N LYS A 346 -15.91 -39.09 -43.25
CA LYS A 346 -16.78 -40.25 -43.35
C LYS A 346 -17.35 -40.69 -42.00
N ILE A 347 -16.48 -40.69 -40.93
CA ILE A 347 -16.91 -41.05 -39.58
C ILE A 347 -17.89 -40.04 -39.02
N PHE A 348 -17.64 -38.73 -39.21
CA PHE A 348 -18.57 -37.69 -38.77
C PHE A 348 -19.89 -37.73 -39.57
N GLU A 349 -19.87 -38.04 -40.87
CA GLU A 349 -21.11 -38.25 -41.67
C GLU A 349 -21.90 -39.48 -41.23
N GLN A 350 -21.23 -40.55 -40.79
CA GLN A 350 -21.88 -41.68 -40.18
C GLN A 350 -22.50 -41.34 -38.82
N LEU A 351 -21.74 -40.63 -37.97
CA LEU A 351 -22.20 -40.18 -36.68
C LEU A 351 -23.45 -39.30 -36.80
N SER A 352 -23.48 -38.34 -37.73
CA SER A 352 -24.61 -37.47 -37.97
C SER A 352 -25.90 -38.16 -38.41
N LYS A 353 -25.78 -39.40 -38.94
CA LYS A 353 -26.96 -40.23 -39.30
C LYS A 353 -27.53 -41.00 -38.10
N VAL A 354 -26.73 -41.20 -37.07
CA VAL A 354 -27.10 -41.96 -35.86
C VAL A 354 -27.42 -41.02 -34.69
N GLU A 355 -26.99 -39.77 -34.79
CA GLU A 355 -27.38 -38.77 -33.82
C GLU A 355 -28.87 -38.50 -33.92
N ASP A 356 -29.62 -39.00 -32.93
CA ASP A 356 -30.95 -38.49 -32.64
C ASP A 356 -30.87 -36.99 -32.37
N SER A 357 -31.90 -36.23 -32.77
CA SER A 357 -32.01 -34.79 -32.49
C SER A 357 -31.57 -34.50 -31.07
N PRO A 358 -30.78 -33.42 -30.82
CA PRO A 358 -30.08 -33.22 -29.58
C PRO A 358 -30.98 -33.52 -28.38
N GLY A 359 -30.60 -34.58 -27.68
CA GLY A 359 -31.38 -35.19 -26.64
C GLY A 359 -31.89 -34.14 -25.66
N ASP A 360 -33.18 -34.18 -25.44
CA ASP A 360 -33.93 -33.47 -24.40
C ASP A 360 -33.80 -31.95 -24.38
N THR A 361 -33.89 -31.31 -25.57
CA THR A 361 -34.16 -29.86 -25.65
C THR A 361 -35.41 -29.44 -24.89
N LYS A 362 -36.39 -30.35 -24.70
CA LYS A 362 -37.57 -30.09 -23.87
C LYS A 362 -37.21 -29.81 -22.42
N GLY A 363 -36.39 -30.62 -21.79
CA GLY A 363 -35.96 -30.41 -20.40
C GLY A 363 -35.09 -29.16 -20.20
N PHE A 364 -34.28 -28.80 -21.20
CA PHE A 364 -33.50 -27.58 -21.17
C PHE A 364 -34.38 -26.32 -21.28
N TRP A 365 -35.30 -26.31 -22.25
CA TRP A 365 -36.24 -25.20 -22.44
C TRP A 365 -37.28 -25.08 -21.32
N GLU A 366 -37.68 -26.18 -20.69
CA GLU A 366 -38.55 -26.18 -19.52
C GLU A 366 -37.81 -25.60 -18.29
N LYS A 367 -36.54 -25.94 -18.06
CA LYS A 367 -35.72 -25.33 -17.01
C LYS A 367 -35.49 -23.82 -17.24
N ILE A 368 -35.27 -23.39 -18.48
CA ILE A 368 -35.19 -21.97 -18.81
C ILE A 368 -36.53 -21.29 -18.55
N LYS A 369 -37.64 -21.83 -19.04
CA LYS A 369 -38.97 -21.25 -18.81
C LYS A 369 -39.32 -21.15 -17.32
N SER A 370 -39.00 -22.15 -16.50
CA SER A 370 -39.25 -22.11 -15.05
C SER A 370 -38.44 -21.06 -14.30
N ASN A 371 -37.29 -20.63 -14.83
CA ASN A 371 -36.49 -19.57 -14.24
C ASN A 371 -36.93 -18.15 -14.65
N PHE A 372 -37.72 -18.03 -15.74
CA PHE A 372 -38.26 -16.74 -16.20
C PHE A 372 -39.70 -16.48 -15.77
N THR A 373 -40.34 -17.45 -15.08
CA THR A 373 -41.73 -17.33 -14.59
C THR A 373 -41.84 -17.21 -13.06
N LYS A 374 -40.77 -16.78 -12.41
CA LYS A 374 -40.83 -16.39 -10.99
C LYS A 374 -40.56 -14.93 -10.80
#